data_42b0ec04299a324420c154c57974a02f
#
_entry.id   42b0ec04299a324420c154c57974a02f
#
_cell.length_a   1.000
_cell.length_b   1.000
_cell.length_c   1.000
_cell.angle_alpha   90.00
_cell.angle_beta   90.00
_cell.angle_gamma   90.00
#
_symmetry.space_group_name_H-M   'P 1'
#
loop_
_entity.id
_entity.type
_entity.pdbx_description
1 polymer ?
#
loop_
_entity_poly.entity_id
_entity_poly.type
_entity_poly.pdbx_seq_one_letter_code
_entity_poly.pdbx_strand_id
1 'polypeptide(L)'
;MAKPRGGGGGLFDLEGHYAFYGAYHSNAVNVGIHEVFVWPIFLTGLMLLHLTAPFAHAAGIGAAIYGAYYFLLDRRAGALAAFLCFLCWAVSGALATRLGFSVGWKVRGKGWYWWLSWSVGLCNSLAMEFSRQKRAPALLDNLVQAFLMAPFFVLLEILHTYARYEPYPGFHAKVSEMIEEARKEWENKKKKKSS
;
A
#
# COMPACT_ATOMS: atom_id res chain seq x y z
N MET A 1 14.82 12.46 -2.35
CA MET A 1 13.91 13.30 -1.58
C MET A 1 14.40 13.39 -0.14
N ALA A 2 14.37 14.56 0.52
CA ALA A 2 14.71 14.59 1.94
C ALA A 2 13.60 13.94 2.73
N LYS A 3 13.95 13.04 3.65
CA LYS A 3 13.04 12.41 4.61
C LYS A 3 12.40 13.52 5.45
N PRO A 4 11.08 13.53 5.69
CA PRO A 4 10.46 14.52 6.58
C PRO A 4 11.17 14.52 7.94
N ARG A 5 11.55 15.71 8.41
CA ARG A 5 12.22 15.88 9.70
C ARG A 5 11.22 15.87 10.85
N GLY A 6 10.64 14.76 11.17
CA GLY A 6 9.63 14.77 12.24
C GLY A 6 9.34 13.40 12.85
N GLY A 7 9.69 12.35 12.17
CA GLY A 7 9.51 11.01 12.68
C GLY A 7 10.86 10.35 12.95
N GLY A 8 11.04 9.79 14.11
CA GLY A 8 12.20 8.97 14.45
C GLY A 8 12.20 7.71 13.60
N GLY A 9 12.50 7.80 12.34
CA GLY A 9 12.76 6.81 11.28
C GLY A 9 12.65 5.30 11.57
N GLY A 10 11.89 4.90 12.55
CA GLY A 10 11.69 3.52 12.97
C GLY A 10 10.58 2.84 12.19
N LEU A 11 10.61 1.51 12.15
CA LEU A 11 9.65 0.67 11.44
C LEU A 11 8.19 0.91 11.89
N PHE A 12 7.99 1.43 13.09
CA PHE A 12 6.69 1.69 13.72
C PHE A 12 6.31 3.20 13.74
N ASP A 13 7.03 4.04 13.02
CA ASP A 13 6.69 5.46 12.87
C ASP A 13 5.54 5.64 11.87
N LEU A 14 4.31 5.40 12.35
CA LEU A 14 3.11 5.51 11.53
C LEU A 14 2.95 6.91 10.90
N GLU A 15 3.21 7.97 11.67
CA GLU A 15 3.07 9.35 11.21
C GLU A 15 4.03 9.67 10.07
N GLY A 16 5.31 9.38 10.26
CA GLY A 16 6.34 9.62 9.25
C GLY A 16 6.12 8.82 7.98
N HIS A 17 5.69 7.58 8.12
CA HIS A 17 5.37 6.73 6.97
C HIS A 17 4.11 7.17 6.23
N TYR A 18 3.06 7.55 6.96
CA TYR A 18 1.81 8.02 6.37
C TYR A 18 1.96 9.41 5.72
N ALA A 19 2.77 10.30 6.33
CA ALA A 19 3.12 11.58 5.73
C ALA A 19 3.93 11.41 4.43
N PHE A 20 4.85 10.44 4.40
CA PHE A 20 5.58 10.09 3.18
C PHE A 20 4.62 9.58 2.09
N TYR A 21 3.70 8.68 2.43
CA TYR A 21 2.67 8.19 1.52
C TYR A 21 1.81 9.36 0.98
N GLY A 22 1.26 10.21 1.84
CA GLY A 22 0.42 11.35 1.47
C GLY A 22 1.12 12.39 0.61
N ALA A 23 2.44 12.58 0.78
CA ALA A 23 3.23 13.48 -0.07
C ALA A 23 3.27 13.06 -1.54
N TYR A 24 3.10 11.76 -1.83
CA TYR A 24 3.04 11.22 -3.19
C TYR A 24 1.62 10.94 -3.68
N HIS A 25 0.65 10.75 -2.77
CA HIS A 25 -0.73 10.40 -3.05
C HIS A 25 -1.68 11.56 -2.73
N SER A 26 -1.44 12.74 -3.32
CA SER A 26 -2.26 13.94 -3.10
C SER A 26 -3.39 14.13 -4.12
N ASN A 27 -3.45 13.30 -5.16
CA ASN A 27 -4.49 13.37 -6.20
C ASN A 27 -5.62 12.41 -5.86
N ALA A 28 -6.87 12.90 -5.75
CA ALA A 28 -8.03 12.10 -5.39
C ALA A 28 -8.28 10.90 -6.33
N VAL A 29 -7.99 11.04 -7.63
CA VAL A 29 -8.13 9.93 -8.59
C VAL A 29 -7.08 8.84 -8.30
N ASN A 30 -5.85 9.22 -7.99
CA ASN A 30 -4.79 8.28 -7.63
C ASN A 30 -5.13 7.54 -6.34
N VAL A 31 -5.63 8.25 -5.32
CA VAL A 31 -6.11 7.66 -4.05
C VAL A 31 -7.22 6.65 -4.35
N GLY A 32 -8.26 7.03 -5.10
CA GLY A 32 -9.36 6.13 -5.44
C GLY A 32 -8.94 4.87 -6.21
N ILE A 33 -7.93 4.97 -7.08
CA ILE A 33 -7.35 3.81 -7.76
C ILE A 33 -6.70 2.86 -6.74
N HIS A 34 -5.93 3.39 -5.79
CA HIS A 34 -5.30 2.58 -4.73
C HIS A 34 -6.35 1.94 -3.82
N GLU A 35 -7.42 2.65 -3.45
CA GLU A 35 -8.53 2.10 -2.67
C GLU A 35 -9.17 0.87 -3.33
N VAL A 36 -9.33 0.90 -4.65
CA VAL A 36 -9.95 -0.22 -5.40
C VAL A 36 -8.99 -1.37 -5.63
N PHE A 37 -7.72 -1.11 -5.93
CA PHE A 37 -6.81 -2.15 -6.46
C PHE A 37 -5.85 -2.75 -5.44
N VAL A 38 -5.48 -2.07 -4.37
CA VAL A 38 -4.44 -2.55 -3.44
C VAL A 38 -4.84 -3.85 -2.74
N TRP A 39 -6.06 -3.96 -2.23
CA TRP A 39 -6.54 -5.17 -1.57
C TRP A 39 -6.72 -6.36 -2.54
N PRO A 40 -7.30 -6.20 -3.73
CA PRO A 40 -7.24 -7.22 -4.78
C PRO A 40 -5.82 -7.66 -5.15
N ILE A 41 -4.85 -6.74 -5.26
CA ILE A 41 -3.45 -7.09 -5.53
C ILE A 41 -2.87 -7.94 -4.39
N PHE A 42 -3.15 -7.59 -3.14
CA PHE A 42 -2.73 -8.37 -1.98
C PHE A 42 -3.34 -9.79 -1.99
N LEU A 43 -4.66 -9.91 -2.20
CA LEU A 43 -5.35 -11.20 -2.35
C LEU A 43 -4.70 -12.07 -3.42
N THR A 44 -4.41 -11.47 -4.56
CA THR A 44 -3.85 -12.18 -5.71
C THR A 44 -2.41 -12.58 -5.49
N GLY A 45 -1.63 -11.80 -4.77
CA GLY A 45 -0.29 -12.17 -4.31
C GLY A 45 -0.32 -13.42 -3.42
N LEU A 46 -1.22 -13.46 -2.42
CA LEU A 46 -1.42 -14.63 -1.58
C LEU A 46 -1.87 -15.86 -2.38
N MET A 47 -2.76 -15.68 -3.35
CA MET A 47 -3.20 -16.77 -4.22
C MET A 47 -2.05 -17.36 -5.06
N LEU A 48 -1.12 -16.53 -5.54
CA LEU A 48 0.09 -16.99 -6.21
C LEU A 48 0.94 -17.87 -5.31
N LEU A 49 1.10 -17.48 -4.05
CA LEU A 49 1.84 -18.29 -3.07
C LEU A 49 1.15 -19.63 -2.81
N HIS A 50 -0.17 -19.66 -2.69
CA HIS A 50 -0.93 -20.92 -2.55
C HIS A 50 -0.78 -21.86 -3.75
N LEU A 51 -0.74 -21.30 -4.97
CA LEU A 51 -0.60 -22.09 -6.20
C LEU A 51 0.83 -22.59 -6.45
N THR A 52 1.81 -22.08 -5.72
CA THR A 52 3.21 -22.49 -5.81
C THR A 52 3.51 -23.47 -4.67
N ALA A 53 3.46 -24.77 -4.96
CA ALA A 53 3.51 -25.85 -3.98
C ALA A 53 4.57 -25.70 -2.84
N PRO A 54 5.84 -25.31 -3.10
CA PRO A 54 6.82 -25.12 -2.02
C PRO A 54 6.53 -23.90 -1.13
N PHE A 55 5.66 -22.97 -1.56
CA PHE A 55 5.38 -21.71 -0.86
C PHE A 55 3.94 -21.60 -0.35
N ALA A 56 3.16 -22.70 -0.36
CA ALA A 56 1.78 -22.69 0.13
C ALA A 56 1.66 -22.21 1.60
N HIS A 57 2.60 -22.61 2.45
CA HIS A 57 2.67 -22.14 3.83
C HIS A 57 3.13 -20.67 3.95
N ALA A 58 3.89 -20.16 2.98
CA ALA A 58 4.37 -18.78 2.99
C ALA A 58 3.21 -17.77 2.86
N ALA A 59 2.09 -18.15 2.23
CA ALA A 59 0.89 -17.31 2.17
C ALA A 59 0.31 -17.03 3.56
N GLY A 60 0.20 -18.08 4.40
CA GLY A 60 -0.27 -17.93 5.79
C GLY A 60 0.72 -17.15 6.67
N ILE A 61 2.00 -17.46 6.55
CA ILE A 61 3.06 -16.74 7.26
C ILE A 61 3.07 -15.26 6.86
N GLY A 62 2.98 -14.97 5.56
CA GLY A 62 2.90 -13.59 5.04
C GLY A 62 1.70 -12.85 5.61
N ALA A 63 0.50 -13.43 5.52
CA ALA A 63 -0.72 -12.81 6.07
C ALA A 63 -0.61 -12.56 7.59
N ALA A 64 0.02 -13.48 8.35
CA ALA A 64 0.24 -13.33 9.78
C ALA A 64 1.25 -12.20 10.09
N ILE A 65 2.34 -12.08 9.32
CA ILE A 65 3.33 -11.00 9.47
C ILE A 65 2.68 -9.65 9.20
N TYR A 66 1.92 -9.52 8.10
CA TYR A 66 1.20 -8.30 7.76
C TYR A 66 0.19 -7.93 8.86
N GLY A 67 -0.64 -8.89 9.28
CA GLY A 67 -1.63 -8.66 10.32
C GLY A 67 -1.03 -8.26 11.67
N ALA A 68 0.03 -8.94 12.11
CA ALA A 68 0.75 -8.61 13.35
C ALA A 68 1.39 -7.22 13.26
N TYR A 69 2.03 -6.89 12.14
CA TYR A 69 2.64 -5.60 11.91
C TYR A 69 1.62 -4.47 11.97
N TYR A 70 0.47 -4.61 11.31
CA TYR A 70 -0.58 -3.61 11.32
C TYR A 70 -1.21 -3.44 12.70
N PHE A 71 -1.38 -4.52 13.44
CA PHE A 71 -1.88 -4.46 14.81
C PHE A 71 -0.94 -3.71 15.77
N LEU A 72 0.38 -3.80 15.52
CA LEU A 72 1.38 -3.06 16.28
C LEU A 72 1.43 -1.57 15.91
N LEU A 73 1.08 -1.20 14.67
CA LEU A 73 1.00 0.21 14.23
C LEU A 73 -0.20 0.93 14.83
N ASP A 74 -1.37 0.31 14.80
CA ASP A 74 -2.60 0.82 15.40
C ASP A 74 -3.49 -0.35 15.85
N ARG A 75 -3.95 -0.32 17.10
CA ARG A 75 -4.72 -1.44 17.64
C ARG A 75 -6.08 -1.63 16.99
N ARG A 76 -6.79 -0.54 16.65
CA ARG A 76 -8.18 -0.60 16.12
C ARG A 76 -8.18 -0.83 14.61
N ALA A 77 -7.56 0.07 13.85
CA ALA A 77 -7.47 -0.11 12.41
C ALA A 77 -6.60 -1.32 12.05
N GLY A 78 -5.54 -1.59 12.81
CA GLY A 78 -4.67 -2.75 12.63
C GLY A 78 -5.37 -4.08 12.93
N ALA A 79 -6.29 -4.15 13.90
CA ALA A 79 -7.11 -5.34 14.11
C ALA A 79 -8.02 -5.61 12.90
N LEU A 80 -8.65 -4.58 12.34
CA LEU A 80 -9.42 -4.69 11.11
C LEU A 80 -8.56 -5.12 9.92
N ALA A 81 -7.37 -4.53 9.77
CA ALA A 81 -6.42 -4.89 8.73
C ALA A 81 -5.95 -6.34 8.87
N ALA A 82 -5.65 -6.79 10.10
CA ALA A 82 -5.28 -8.19 10.38
C ALA A 82 -6.41 -9.16 10.01
N PHE A 83 -7.65 -8.81 10.34
CA PHE A 83 -8.82 -9.58 9.93
C PHE A 83 -8.96 -9.66 8.41
N LEU A 84 -8.76 -8.55 7.70
CA LEU A 84 -8.77 -8.52 6.23
C LEU A 84 -7.63 -9.34 5.63
N CYS A 85 -6.42 -9.28 6.20
CA CYS A 85 -5.30 -10.14 5.77
C CYS A 85 -5.64 -11.62 5.92
N PHE A 86 -6.25 -12.01 7.06
CA PHE A 86 -6.70 -13.38 7.30
C PHE A 86 -7.81 -13.79 6.31
N LEU A 87 -8.78 -12.90 6.05
CA LEU A 87 -9.84 -13.14 5.08
C LEU A 87 -9.27 -13.33 3.66
N CYS A 88 -8.34 -12.48 3.25
CA CYS A 88 -7.64 -12.62 1.96
C CYS A 88 -6.89 -13.95 1.87
N TRP A 89 -6.22 -14.37 2.94
CA TRP A 89 -5.54 -15.67 3.00
C TRP A 89 -6.53 -16.83 2.86
N ALA A 90 -7.64 -16.83 3.60
CA ALA A 90 -8.65 -17.89 3.54
C ALA A 90 -9.32 -17.97 2.16
N VAL A 91 -9.71 -16.81 1.60
CA VAL A 91 -10.32 -16.73 0.27
C VAL A 91 -9.34 -17.16 -0.82
N SER A 92 -8.09 -16.71 -0.76
CA SER A 92 -7.06 -17.09 -1.73
C SER A 92 -6.78 -18.61 -1.70
N GLY A 93 -6.74 -19.22 -0.50
CA GLY A 93 -6.61 -20.67 -0.35
C GLY A 93 -7.81 -21.44 -0.92
N ALA A 94 -9.04 -20.99 -0.60
CA ALA A 94 -10.26 -21.59 -1.14
C ALA A 94 -10.34 -21.48 -2.68
N LEU A 95 -9.94 -20.35 -3.25
CA LEU A 95 -9.88 -20.18 -4.70
C LEU A 95 -8.80 -21.06 -5.32
N ALA A 96 -7.61 -21.12 -4.71
CA ALA A 96 -6.52 -21.94 -5.20
C ALA A 96 -6.88 -23.44 -5.23
N THR A 97 -7.59 -23.94 -4.19
CA THR A 97 -8.05 -25.32 -4.14
C THR A 97 -9.15 -25.63 -5.18
N ARG A 98 -10.07 -24.70 -5.40
CA ARG A 98 -11.14 -24.86 -6.40
C ARG A 98 -10.64 -24.79 -7.84
N LEU A 99 -9.74 -23.88 -8.13
CA LEU A 99 -9.19 -23.68 -9.46
C LEU A 99 -8.21 -24.79 -9.85
N GLY A 100 -7.57 -25.44 -8.88
CA GLY A 100 -6.54 -26.43 -9.11
C GLY A 100 -5.31 -25.88 -9.85
N PHE A 101 -4.18 -26.59 -9.77
CA PHE A 101 -2.94 -26.14 -10.37
C PHE A 101 -3.02 -26.05 -11.91
N SER A 102 -3.74 -26.95 -12.56
CA SER A 102 -3.83 -27.01 -14.04
C SER A 102 -4.71 -25.88 -14.62
N VAL A 103 -5.80 -25.53 -13.95
CA VAL A 103 -6.67 -24.40 -14.35
C VAL A 103 -6.01 -23.08 -13.93
N GLY A 104 -5.44 -23.03 -12.73
CA GLY A 104 -4.65 -21.91 -12.26
C GLY A 104 -3.50 -21.57 -13.22
N TRP A 105 -2.81 -22.58 -13.79
CA TRP A 105 -1.77 -22.37 -14.78
C TRP A 105 -2.30 -21.92 -16.15
N LYS A 106 -3.44 -22.43 -16.62
CA LYS A 106 -4.08 -22.01 -17.88
C LYS A 106 -4.68 -20.59 -17.79
N VAL A 107 -5.34 -20.27 -16.69
CA VAL A 107 -5.84 -18.92 -16.40
C VAL A 107 -4.65 -17.96 -16.15
N ARG A 108 -3.58 -18.45 -15.53
CA ARG A 108 -2.30 -17.78 -15.30
C ARG A 108 -1.57 -17.39 -16.60
N GLY A 109 -1.63 -18.22 -17.65
CA GLY A 109 -0.89 -17.96 -18.89
C GLY A 109 -1.42 -16.81 -19.73
N LYS A 110 -2.67 -16.41 -19.57
CA LYS A 110 -3.27 -15.32 -20.37
C LYS A 110 -4.12 -14.33 -19.58
N GLY A 111 -4.89 -14.73 -18.56
CA GLY A 111 -5.79 -13.82 -17.84
C GLY A 111 -5.17 -13.17 -16.62
N TRP A 112 -4.40 -13.94 -15.85
CA TRP A 112 -3.85 -13.50 -14.58
C TRP A 112 -2.66 -12.55 -14.70
N TYR A 113 -1.70 -12.83 -15.59
CA TYR A 113 -0.60 -11.91 -15.89
C TYR A 113 -1.13 -10.60 -16.47
N TRP A 114 -2.16 -10.66 -17.29
CA TRP A 114 -2.85 -9.49 -17.79
C TRP A 114 -3.50 -8.69 -16.64
N TRP A 115 -4.17 -9.37 -15.71
CA TRP A 115 -4.84 -8.71 -14.59
C TRP A 115 -3.85 -8.10 -13.60
N LEU A 116 -2.80 -8.83 -13.22
CA LEU A 116 -1.73 -8.33 -12.35
C LEU A 116 -0.92 -7.22 -13.06
N SER A 117 -0.52 -7.43 -14.31
CA SER A 117 0.15 -6.42 -15.12
C SER A 117 -0.72 -5.19 -15.36
N TRP A 118 -2.02 -5.40 -15.60
CA TRP A 118 -2.98 -4.30 -15.75
C TRP A 118 -3.18 -3.55 -14.43
N SER A 119 -3.36 -4.25 -13.32
CA SER A 119 -3.57 -3.62 -12.02
C SER A 119 -2.33 -2.84 -11.59
N VAL A 120 -1.15 -3.44 -11.68
CA VAL A 120 0.12 -2.78 -11.34
C VAL A 120 0.49 -1.75 -12.41
N GLY A 121 0.33 -2.05 -13.69
CA GLY A 121 0.61 -1.14 -14.80
C GLY A 121 -0.36 0.04 -14.83
N LEU A 122 -1.66 -0.19 -14.60
CA LEU A 122 -2.67 0.85 -14.53
C LEU A 122 -2.47 1.75 -13.30
N CYS A 123 -2.22 1.17 -12.12
CA CYS A 123 -1.85 1.95 -10.94
C CYS A 123 -0.61 2.81 -11.19
N ASN A 124 0.43 2.26 -11.81
CA ASN A 124 1.65 3.01 -12.09
C ASN A 124 1.48 4.01 -13.24
N SER A 125 0.78 3.65 -14.31
CA SER A 125 0.59 4.54 -15.47
C SER A 125 -0.35 5.69 -15.15
N LEU A 126 -1.45 5.43 -14.45
CA LEU A 126 -2.37 6.48 -14.00
C LEU A 126 -1.74 7.33 -12.89
N ALA A 127 -0.98 6.73 -11.98
CA ALA A 127 -0.21 7.49 -10.99
C ALA A 127 0.86 8.38 -11.64
N MET A 128 1.49 7.96 -12.74
CA MET A 128 2.43 8.78 -13.51
C MET A 128 1.75 9.84 -14.38
N GLU A 129 0.65 9.52 -15.01
CA GLU A 129 -0.06 10.42 -15.92
C GLU A 129 -0.81 11.53 -15.17
N PHE A 130 -1.42 11.19 -14.02
CA PHE A 130 -2.07 12.17 -13.15
C PHE A 130 -1.10 12.90 -12.21
N SER A 131 0.07 12.35 -11.89
CA SER A 131 1.15 13.13 -11.27
C SER A 131 1.88 13.94 -12.35
N ARG A 132 1.26 14.96 -12.89
CA ARG A 132 1.93 16.06 -13.64
C ARG A 132 3.05 16.76 -12.85
N GLN A 133 3.31 16.31 -11.65
CA GLN A 133 4.50 16.65 -10.89
C GLN A 133 5.57 15.63 -11.28
N LYS A 134 6.45 15.98 -12.20
CA LYS A 134 7.70 15.31 -12.65
C LYS A 134 8.54 14.67 -11.50
N ARG A 135 7.94 13.81 -10.69
CA ARG A 135 8.58 13.09 -9.58
C ARG A 135 8.75 11.64 -9.99
N ALA A 136 9.94 11.13 -9.87
CA ALA A 136 10.19 9.70 -10.00
C ALA A 136 9.28 8.93 -9.01
N PRO A 137 8.71 7.79 -9.40
CA PRO A 137 7.84 7.03 -8.52
C PRO A 137 8.60 6.65 -7.25
N ALA A 138 8.02 6.94 -6.08
CA ALA A 138 8.56 6.61 -4.77
C ALA A 138 8.82 5.10 -4.59
N LEU A 139 8.29 4.28 -5.48
CA LEU A 139 8.43 2.83 -5.49
C LEU A 139 9.90 2.38 -5.54
N LEU A 140 10.78 3.11 -6.25
CA LEU A 140 12.20 2.78 -6.35
C LEU A 140 12.99 3.17 -5.11
N ASP A 141 12.55 4.24 -4.42
CA ASP A 141 13.26 4.77 -3.26
C ASP A 141 12.90 4.04 -1.95
N ASN A 142 11.74 3.36 -1.90
CA ASN A 142 11.29 2.68 -0.68
C ASN A 142 10.32 1.52 -0.95
N LEU A 143 10.81 0.49 -1.64
CA LEU A 143 10.03 -0.68 -2.07
C LEU A 143 9.39 -1.42 -0.88
N VAL A 144 10.10 -1.54 0.24
CA VAL A 144 9.61 -2.21 1.46
C VAL A 144 8.42 -1.46 2.04
N GLN A 145 8.51 -0.14 2.12
CA GLN A 145 7.42 0.70 2.62
C GLN A 145 6.19 0.64 1.70
N ALA A 146 6.42 0.74 0.38
CA ALA A 146 5.33 0.66 -0.59
C ALA A 146 4.63 -0.69 -0.56
N PHE A 147 5.37 -1.80 -0.41
CA PHE A 147 4.82 -3.14 -0.44
C PHE A 147 4.17 -3.53 0.89
N LEU A 148 4.84 -3.25 2.01
CA LEU A 148 4.38 -3.64 3.35
C LEU A 148 3.28 -2.73 3.89
N MET A 149 3.31 -1.42 3.59
CA MET A 149 2.41 -0.45 4.21
C MET A 149 1.22 -0.04 3.35
N ALA A 150 1.28 -0.23 2.01
CA ALA A 150 0.21 0.21 1.12
C ALA A 150 -1.18 -0.31 1.50
N PRO A 151 -1.39 -1.60 1.83
CA PRO A 151 -2.72 -2.08 2.21
C PRO A 151 -3.25 -1.40 3.48
N PHE A 152 -2.37 -1.10 4.44
CA PHE A 152 -2.76 -0.44 5.67
C PHE A 152 -3.07 1.04 5.48
N PHE A 153 -2.27 1.74 4.68
CA PHE A 153 -2.51 3.15 4.39
C PHE A 153 -3.80 3.38 3.60
N VAL A 154 -4.07 2.53 2.63
CA VAL A 154 -5.33 2.55 1.90
C VAL A 154 -6.51 2.28 2.83
N LEU A 155 -6.38 1.34 3.78
CA LEU A 155 -7.42 1.11 4.78
C LEU A 155 -7.61 2.33 5.70
N LEU A 156 -6.55 2.98 6.15
CA LEU A 156 -6.64 4.21 6.96
C LEU A 156 -7.30 5.35 6.18
N GLU A 157 -6.99 5.50 4.89
CA GLU A 157 -7.61 6.49 4.01
C GLU A 157 -9.13 6.25 3.90
N ILE A 158 -9.53 5.00 3.63
CA ILE A 158 -10.94 4.59 3.59
C ILE A 158 -11.63 4.88 4.94
N LEU A 159 -11.01 4.46 6.04
CA LEU A 159 -11.57 4.67 7.38
C LEU A 159 -11.67 6.16 7.73
N HIS A 160 -10.69 6.97 7.32
CA HIS A 160 -10.76 8.42 7.52
C HIS A 160 -11.87 9.05 6.68
N THR A 161 -11.92 8.73 5.38
CA THR A 161 -12.87 9.32 4.43
C THR A 161 -14.31 8.98 4.77
N TYR A 162 -14.61 7.71 5.05
CA TYR A 162 -15.98 7.23 5.22
C TYR A 162 -16.43 7.14 6.69
N ALA A 163 -15.52 6.90 7.63
CA ALA A 163 -15.82 6.74 9.04
C ALA A 163 -15.24 7.86 9.93
N ARG A 164 -14.53 8.81 9.35
CA ARG A 164 -13.80 9.88 10.08
C ARG A 164 -12.91 9.34 11.20
N TYR A 165 -12.34 8.15 10.95
CA TYR A 165 -11.46 7.51 11.90
C TYR A 165 -10.11 8.18 11.93
N GLU A 166 -9.56 8.35 13.12
CA GLU A 166 -8.17 8.75 13.37
C GLU A 166 -7.54 7.78 14.38
N PRO A 167 -6.28 7.34 14.18
CA PRO A 167 -5.56 6.51 15.15
C PRO A 167 -5.52 7.15 16.54
N TYR A 168 -5.35 8.46 16.58
CA TYR A 168 -5.49 9.31 17.77
C TYR A 168 -5.95 10.72 17.36
N PRO A 169 -6.56 11.50 18.28
CA PRO A 169 -7.04 12.84 17.95
C PRO A 169 -5.94 13.74 17.39
N GLY A 170 -6.19 14.36 16.24
CA GLY A 170 -5.24 15.26 15.58
C GLY A 170 -4.20 14.59 14.70
N PHE A 171 -4.28 13.27 14.48
CA PHE A 171 -3.35 12.52 13.61
C PHE A 171 -3.27 13.13 12.21
N HIS A 172 -4.41 13.37 11.56
CA HIS A 172 -4.43 13.92 10.20
C HIS A 172 -3.94 15.37 10.12
N ALA A 173 -4.19 16.18 11.14
CA ALA A 173 -3.67 17.54 11.21
C ALA A 173 -2.13 17.53 11.26
N LYS A 174 -1.56 16.68 12.11
CA LYS A 174 -0.10 16.52 12.23
C LYS A 174 0.53 15.99 10.95
N VAL A 175 -0.08 14.98 10.34
CA VAL A 175 0.37 14.43 9.05
C VAL A 175 0.33 15.48 7.94
N SER A 176 -0.74 16.28 7.86
CA SER A 176 -0.86 17.36 6.88
C SER A 176 0.21 18.42 7.04
N GLU A 177 0.55 18.79 8.28
CA GLU A 177 1.66 19.69 8.58
C GLU A 177 3.00 19.14 8.10
N MET A 178 3.28 17.87 8.39
CA MET A 178 4.50 17.19 7.91
C MET A 178 4.59 17.14 6.37
N ILE A 179 3.46 16.93 5.69
CA ILE A 179 3.40 16.94 4.22
C ILE A 179 3.69 18.33 3.68
N GLU A 180 3.12 19.37 4.27
CA GLU A 180 3.36 20.76 3.85
C GLU A 180 4.82 21.18 4.07
N GLU A 181 5.42 20.82 5.20
CA GLU A 181 6.83 21.08 5.47
C GLU A 181 7.72 20.38 4.43
N ALA A 182 7.47 19.10 4.15
CA ALA A 182 8.21 18.37 3.15
C ALA A 182 8.08 19.00 1.74
N ARG A 183 6.90 19.55 1.41
CA ARG A 183 6.64 20.25 0.15
C ARG A 183 7.43 21.56 0.08
N LYS A 184 7.40 22.37 1.13
CA LYS A 184 8.14 23.64 1.21
C LYS A 184 9.66 23.43 1.11
N GLU A 185 10.18 22.42 1.81
CA GLU A 185 11.61 22.08 1.71
C GLU A 185 12.01 21.66 0.29
N TRP A 186 11.15 20.89 -0.39
CA TRP A 186 11.41 20.47 -1.76
C TRP A 186 11.41 21.66 -2.74
N GLU A 187 10.44 22.56 -2.62
CA GLU A 187 10.37 23.79 -3.44
C GLU A 187 11.60 24.68 -3.24
N ASN A 188 12.04 24.85 -1.99
CA ASN A 188 13.23 25.62 -1.69
C ASN A 188 14.51 25.00 -2.27
N LYS A 189 14.64 23.65 -2.24
CA LYS A 189 15.74 22.93 -2.89
C LYS A 189 15.72 23.07 -4.41
N LYS A 190 14.54 23.09 -5.02
CA LYS A 190 14.38 23.29 -6.47
C LYS A 190 14.80 24.71 -6.88
N LYS A 191 14.40 25.73 -6.12
CA LYS A 191 14.80 27.12 -6.36
C LYS A 191 16.31 27.30 -6.27
N LYS A 192 16.97 26.68 -5.26
CA LYS A 192 18.43 26.73 -5.09
C LYS A 192 19.23 26.02 -6.20
N LYS A 193 18.62 25.06 -6.91
CA LYS A 193 19.26 24.37 -8.04
C LYS A 193 19.09 25.11 -9.37
N SER A 194 18.12 26.02 -9.45
CA SER A 194 17.83 26.80 -10.66
C SER A 194 18.46 28.21 -10.64
N SER A 195 19.05 28.58 -9.53
CA SER A 195 19.89 29.78 -9.35
C SER A 195 21.35 29.42 -9.40
#